data_902452703c0c1d9714b17b97b05903b8
#
_entry.id   902452703c0c1d9714b17b97b05903b8
#
_cell.length_a   1.000
_cell.length_b   1.000
_cell.length_c   1.000
_cell.angle_alpha   90.00
_cell.angle_beta   90.00
_cell.angle_gamma   90.00
#
_symmetry.space_group_name_H-M   'P 1'
#
loop_
_entity.id
_entity.type
_entity.pdbx_description
1 polymer ?
#
loop_
_entity_poly.entity_id
_entity_poly.type
_entity_poly.pdbx_seq_one_letter_code
_entity_poly.pdbx_strand_id
1 'polypeptide(L)'
;MVTVESTALGRVLDSVDLRVGVARRVALTDGDRLPLPSGAATLVYIAAGSVSGHPPSTAGCRLDVDRTASAGTTVVAIDERPMHASLLAGDAFLTLGRTPVALRADTASDLVVVELEFSDSASRLAALLPDPITVMSFDALEPAAAALAASMGPTDPPSSPERQGDPVICRVMAKTVLLSVIRAWAADGCAPEGWPSVAKDPFLDRVVDAIHAQPGQDWTVERLAGVGAMSRSVFAERFRTAIGRSPADYVTEVRIDAAKRMLSEGRSVSETSRELGYASDEGFSRAFRRRTGMTPSAWRAQVLTAVPA
;
A
#
# COMPACT_ATOMS: atom_id res chain seq x y z
N MET A 1 -0.88 22.83 -10.23
CA MET A 1 -2.05 21.93 -10.33
C MET A 1 -1.74 20.94 -11.45
N VAL A 2 -1.25 19.76 -11.12
CA VAL A 2 -0.91 18.71 -12.10
C VAL A 2 -2.23 18.08 -12.53
N THR A 3 -2.65 18.31 -13.77
CA THR A 3 -3.84 17.66 -14.34
C THR A 3 -3.48 16.23 -14.66
N VAL A 4 -3.93 15.29 -13.83
CA VAL A 4 -3.83 13.85 -14.11
C VAL A 4 -4.66 13.57 -15.37
N GLU A 5 -4.03 13.04 -16.43
CA GLU A 5 -4.76 12.63 -17.62
C GLU A 5 -5.78 11.55 -17.26
N SER A 6 -7.05 11.89 -17.28
CA SER A 6 -8.18 11.01 -16.91
C SER A 6 -8.11 9.63 -17.57
N THR A 7 -7.64 9.58 -18.82
CA THR A 7 -7.49 8.34 -19.60
C THR A 7 -6.34 7.44 -19.10
N ALA A 8 -5.26 8.02 -18.56
CA ALA A 8 -4.13 7.25 -18.04
C ALA A 8 -4.47 6.63 -16.69
N LEU A 9 -5.10 7.41 -15.80
CA LEU A 9 -5.60 6.92 -14.51
C LEU A 9 -6.62 5.80 -14.69
N GLY A 10 -7.62 5.97 -15.58
CA GLY A 10 -8.61 4.93 -15.86
C GLY A 10 -7.98 3.60 -16.24
N ARG A 11 -7.00 3.62 -17.14
CA ARG A 11 -6.29 2.40 -17.57
C ARG A 11 -5.46 1.75 -16.45
N VAL A 12 -4.89 2.53 -15.54
CA VAL A 12 -4.18 2.01 -14.37
C VAL A 12 -5.18 1.32 -13.44
N LEU A 13 -6.30 1.96 -13.14
CA LEU A 13 -7.34 1.39 -12.28
C LEU A 13 -7.94 0.10 -12.88
N ASP A 14 -8.13 0.06 -14.21
CA ASP A 14 -8.62 -1.15 -14.92
C ASP A 14 -7.63 -2.32 -14.84
N SER A 15 -6.33 -2.04 -14.72
CA SER A 15 -5.29 -3.07 -14.60
C SER A 15 -5.16 -3.68 -13.20
N VAL A 16 -5.86 -3.14 -12.20
CA VAL A 16 -5.81 -3.65 -10.82
C VAL A 16 -6.62 -4.93 -10.74
N ASP A 17 -5.90 -6.05 -10.68
CA ASP A 17 -6.45 -7.34 -10.33
C ASP A 17 -6.01 -7.71 -8.90
N LEU A 18 -6.98 -7.97 -8.03
CA LEU A 18 -6.74 -8.27 -6.64
C LEU A 18 -7.72 -9.31 -6.10
N ARG A 19 -7.26 -10.05 -5.12
CA ARG A 19 -8.12 -10.88 -4.29
C ARG A 19 -8.43 -10.11 -3.01
N VAL A 20 -9.68 -10.16 -2.61
CA VAL A 20 -10.12 -9.63 -1.32
C VAL A 20 -10.16 -10.82 -0.35
N GLY A 21 -9.39 -10.70 0.71
CA GLY A 21 -9.40 -11.65 1.80
C GLY A 21 -10.57 -11.39 2.75
N VAL A 22 -10.28 -11.26 4.04
CA VAL A 22 -11.31 -11.05 5.07
C VAL A 22 -11.66 -9.57 5.14
N ALA A 23 -12.95 -9.25 5.05
CA ALA A 23 -13.50 -7.95 5.43
C ALA A 23 -14.16 -8.08 6.80
N ARG A 24 -13.74 -7.26 7.77
CA ARG A 24 -14.26 -7.32 9.15
C ARG A 24 -14.48 -5.93 9.71
N ARG A 25 -15.43 -5.82 10.61
CA ARG A 25 -15.64 -4.65 11.43
C ARG A 25 -14.91 -4.82 12.76
N VAL A 26 -14.25 -3.78 13.24
CA VAL A 26 -13.47 -3.81 14.47
C VAL A 26 -13.87 -2.62 15.31
N ALA A 27 -14.53 -2.89 16.43
CA ALA A 27 -14.80 -1.90 17.45
C ALA A 27 -13.61 -1.84 18.41
N LEU A 28 -13.10 -0.63 18.67
CA LEU A 28 -11.99 -0.37 19.57
C LEU A 28 -12.46 0.57 20.66
N THR A 29 -12.02 0.33 21.90
CA THR A 29 -12.14 1.29 22.99
C THR A 29 -10.92 2.19 23.04
N ASP A 30 -11.01 3.33 23.75
CA ASP A 30 -9.89 4.25 23.92
C ASP A 30 -8.62 3.53 24.42
N GLY A 31 -7.51 3.77 23.75
CA GLY A 31 -6.21 3.17 24.03
C GLY A 31 -5.96 1.79 23.43
N ASP A 32 -6.99 1.12 22.88
CA ASP A 32 -6.83 -0.17 22.20
C ASP A 32 -5.91 -0.05 20.98
N ARG A 33 -5.24 -1.16 20.66
CA ARG A 33 -4.33 -1.22 19.52
C ARG A 33 -4.76 -2.30 18.54
N LEU A 34 -4.79 -1.92 17.27
CA LEU A 34 -5.05 -2.82 16.14
C LEU A 34 -3.76 -3.02 15.35
N PRO A 35 -3.05 -4.13 15.53
CA PRO A 35 -1.94 -4.46 14.64
C PRO A 35 -2.47 -4.84 13.27
N LEU A 36 -1.89 -4.25 12.21
CA LEU A 36 -2.18 -4.62 10.83
C LEU A 36 -1.16 -5.65 10.35
N PRO A 37 -1.57 -6.67 9.58
CA PRO A 37 -0.68 -7.74 9.16
C PRO A 37 0.45 -7.18 8.28
N SER A 38 1.68 -7.63 8.55
CA SER A 38 2.82 -7.35 7.70
C SER A 38 2.84 -8.33 6.53
N GLY A 39 3.18 -7.84 5.34
CA GLY A 39 3.26 -8.67 4.13
C GLY A 39 1.96 -8.78 3.35
N ALA A 40 0.83 -8.30 3.88
CA ALA A 40 -0.44 -8.18 3.18
C ALA A 40 -0.89 -6.73 3.12
N ALA A 41 -1.49 -6.33 2.00
CA ALA A 41 -2.09 -5.00 1.92
C ALA A 41 -3.37 -4.97 2.75
N THR A 42 -3.58 -3.87 3.45
CA THR A 42 -4.77 -3.70 4.31
C THR A 42 -5.37 -2.33 4.07
N LEU A 43 -6.64 -2.32 3.71
CA LEU A 43 -7.47 -1.13 3.60
C LEU A 43 -8.26 -0.95 4.89
N VAL A 44 -8.20 0.23 5.48
CA VAL A 44 -8.95 0.61 6.69
C VAL A 44 -9.80 1.83 6.37
N TYR A 45 -11.08 1.77 6.69
CA TYR A 45 -11.99 2.91 6.66
C TYR A 45 -12.45 3.21 8.08
N ILE A 46 -12.36 4.46 8.48
CA ILE A 46 -12.75 4.91 9.81
C ILE A 46 -14.25 5.27 9.77
N ALA A 47 -15.10 4.37 10.25
CA ALA A 47 -16.54 4.58 10.28
C ALA A 47 -16.99 5.49 11.42
N ALA A 48 -16.30 5.43 12.56
CA ALA A 48 -16.55 6.31 13.71
C ALA A 48 -15.28 6.44 14.56
N GLY A 49 -15.18 7.52 15.34
CA GLY A 49 -14.09 7.76 16.26
C GLY A 49 -12.81 8.32 15.60
N SER A 50 -11.68 8.07 16.26
CA SER A 50 -10.36 8.53 15.79
C SER A 50 -9.26 7.55 16.17
N VAL A 51 -8.28 7.39 15.28
CA VAL A 51 -7.12 6.50 15.50
C VAL A 51 -5.83 7.21 15.10
N SER A 52 -4.72 6.86 15.76
CA SER A 52 -3.37 7.35 15.52
C SER A 52 -2.38 6.19 15.42
N GLY A 53 -1.08 6.50 15.32
CA GLY A 53 -0.02 5.48 15.33
C GLY A 53 0.33 4.92 13.95
N HIS A 54 -0.23 5.48 12.85
CA HIS A 54 0.24 5.18 11.51
C HIS A 54 1.55 5.93 11.21
N PRO A 55 2.48 5.36 10.42
CA PRO A 55 3.64 6.10 9.99
C PRO A 55 3.21 7.28 9.09
N PRO A 56 3.96 8.40 9.08
CA PRO A 56 3.67 9.50 8.17
C PRO A 56 3.74 8.99 6.73
N SER A 57 2.81 9.43 5.90
CA SER A 57 2.86 9.13 4.46
C SER A 57 4.17 9.65 3.88
N THR A 58 4.95 8.79 3.23
CA THR A 58 6.23 9.15 2.61
C THR A 58 6.06 9.93 1.29
N ALA A 59 4.88 9.88 0.71
CA ALA A 59 4.49 10.72 -0.42
C ALA A 59 3.93 12.03 0.14
N GLY A 60 4.57 13.15 -0.14
CA GLY A 60 4.30 14.49 0.39
C GLY A 60 2.86 15.05 0.23
N CYS A 61 1.89 14.22 0.47
CA CYS A 61 0.49 14.58 0.50
C CYS A 61 0.19 15.26 1.85
N ARG A 62 0.26 16.58 1.83
CA ARG A 62 -0.11 17.46 2.93
C ARG A 62 -1.34 18.24 2.53
N LEU A 63 -2.48 17.57 2.52
CA LEU A 63 -3.76 18.25 2.42
C LEU A 63 -4.37 18.28 3.81
N ASP A 64 -4.22 19.41 4.47
CA ASP A 64 -5.09 19.79 5.57
C ASP A 64 -6.36 20.37 4.95
N VAL A 65 -7.41 19.58 4.89
CA VAL A 65 -8.73 20.09 4.54
C VAL A 65 -9.23 20.81 5.79
N ASP A 66 -9.39 22.13 5.71
CA ASP A 66 -10.01 22.87 6.78
C ASP A 66 -11.44 22.36 7.02
N ARG A 67 -11.59 21.49 8.02
CA ARG A 67 -12.85 20.84 8.37
C ARG A 67 -13.88 21.82 8.97
N THR A 68 -13.48 23.07 9.18
CA THR A 68 -14.36 24.10 9.74
C THR A 68 -15.07 24.93 8.67
N ALA A 69 -14.66 24.82 7.41
CA ALA A 69 -15.24 25.58 6.31
C ALA A 69 -16.46 24.88 5.72
N SER A 70 -17.64 25.27 6.11
CA SER A 70 -18.88 24.97 5.40
C SER A 70 -18.84 25.58 4.00
N ALA A 71 -18.97 24.73 2.98
CA ALA A 71 -19.23 25.07 1.57
C ALA A 71 -18.14 25.93 0.88
N GLY A 72 -17.09 25.27 0.42
CA GLY A 72 -16.10 25.83 -0.49
C GLY A 72 -14.72 25.27 -0.19
N THR A 73 -14.35 24.19 -0.88
CA THR A 73 -13.05 23.53 -0.68
C THR A 73 -11.93 24.47 -1.10
N THR A 74 -11.33 25.15 -0.14
CA THR A 74 -10.07 25.86 -0.34
C THR A 74 -8.94 24.97 0.15
N VAL A 75 -8.16 24.44 -0.79
CA VAL A 75 -6.93 23.71 -0.48
C VAL A 75 -5.89 24.70 0.01
N VAL A 76 -5.54 24.64 1.28
CA VAL A 76 -4.45 25.43 1.86
C VAL A 76 -3.23 24.55 1.98
N ALA A 77 -2.17 24.88 1.25
CA ALA A 77 -0.86 24.27 1.43
C ALA A 77 -0.28 24.69 2.78
N ILE A 78 -0.02 23.73 3.68
CA ILE A 78 0.49 24.01 5.02
C ILE A 78 1.92 23.55 5.21
N ASP A 79 2.61 24.42 5.92
CA ASP A 79 4.00 24.47 6.39
C ASP A 79 4.46 23.21 7.19
N GLU A 80 5.77 23.05 7.23
CA GLU A 80 6.57 21.89 7.69
C GLU A 80 6.39 21.46 9.16
N ARG A 81 5.26 20.88 9.54
CA ARG A 81 5.14 20.24 10.84
C ARG A 81 5.08 18.70 10.71
N PRO A 82 5.76 17.93 11.59
CA PRO A 82 5.58 16.49 11.64
C PRO A 82 4.16 16.21 12.16
N MET A 83 3.24 15.93 11.26
CA MET A 83 1.88 15.60 11.66
C MET A 83 1.81 14.15 12.15
N HIS A 84 1.66 13.98 13.44
CA HIS A 84 0.94 12.84 13.99
C HIS A 84 -0.56 13.10 13.78
N ALA A 85 -0.99 13.06 12.53
CA ALA A 85 -2.39 13.27 12.25
C ALA A 85 -3.17 12.02 12.66
N SER A 86 -4.09 12.18 13.60
CA SER A 86 -5.09 11.16 13.86
C SER A 86 -6.01 11.05 12.65
N LEU A 87 -6.29 9.83 12.21
CA LEU A 87 -7.34 9.54 11.25
C LEU A 87 -8.68 9.66 11.95
N LEU A 88 -9.61 10.35 11.33
CA LEU A 88 -10.94 10.60 11.86
C LEU A 88 -12.01 9.83 11.10
N ALA A 89 -13.22 9.78 11.63
CA ALA A 89 -14.38 9.27 10.90
C ALA A 89 -14.47 9.91 9.52
N GLY A 90 -14.68 9.09 8.50
CA GLY A 90 -14.68 9.48 7.10
C GLY A 90 -13.33 9.38 6.36
N ASP A 91 -12.23 9.13 7.09
CA ASP A 91 -10.91 8.95 6.48
C ASP A 91 -10.69 7.50 6.02
N ALA A 92 -9.85 7.33 5.00
CA ALA A 92 -9.40 6.02 4.52
C ALA A 92 -7.88 5.88 4.61
N PHE A 93 -7.42 4.70 4.95
CA PHE A 93 -6.02 4.36 5.10
C PHE A 93 -5.72 3.05 4.38
N LEU A 94 -4.68 3.03 3.58
CA LEU A 94 -4.20 1.84 2.88
C LEU A 94 -2.73 1.62 3.21
N THR A 95 -2.39 0.47 3.77
CA THR A 95 -1.00 0.01 3.84
C THR A 95 -0.78 -1.17 2.91
N LEU A 96 0.39 -1.23 2.30
CA LEU A 96 0.82 -2.36 1.47
C LEU A 96 1.57 -3.43 2.28
N GLY A 97 1.62 -3.26 3.60
CA GLY A 97 2.28 -4.19 4.52
C GLY A 97 3.80 -4.21 4.42
N ARG A 98 4.43 -3.18 3.84
CA ARG A 98 5.90 -3.10 3.73
C ARG A 98 6.56 -2.84 5.07
N THR A 99 5.87 -2.08 5.92
CA THR A 99 6.29 -1.80 7.31
C THR A 99 5.20 -2.23 8.28
N PRO A 100 5.55 -2.74 9.48
CA PRO A 100 4.56 -3.03 10.50
C PRO A 100 3.83 -1.74 10.90
N VAL A 101 2.50 -1.80 10.94
CA VAL A 101 1.64 -0.70 11.37
C VAL A 101 0.74 -1.19 12.49
N ALA A 102 0.57 -0.38 13.54
CA ALA A 102 -0.41 -0.62 14.58
C ALA A 102 -1.19 0.68 14.82
N LEU A 103 -2.46 0.66 14.51
CA LEU A 103 -3.35 1.77 14.79
C LEU A 103 -3.74 1.73 16.27
N ARG A 104 -3.75 2.90 16.92
CA ARG A 104 -4.22 3.06 18.30
C ARG A 104 -5.50 3.90 18.29
N ALA A 105 -6.52 3.44 18.98
CA ALA A 105 -7.72 4.23 19.17
C ALA A 105 -7.44 5.40 20.13
N ASP A 106 -7.73 6.60 19.68
CA ASP A 106 -7.66 7.83 20.49
C ASP A 106 -9.00 8.12 21.16
N THR A 107 -10.07 7.52 20.65
CA THR A 107 -11.43 7.50 21.19
C THR A 107 -12.07 6.15 20.88
N ALA A 108 -13.25 5.86 21.43
CA ALA A 108 -14.04 4.72 20.99
C ALA A 108 -14.26 4.81 19.48
N SER A 109 -13.82 3.80 18.73
CA SER A 109 -13.73 3.83 17.27
C SER A 109 -14.33 2.58 16.65
N ASP A 110 -14.94 2.75 15.48
CA ASP A 110 -15.45 1.67 14.63
C ASP A 110 -14.72 1.70 13.28
N LEU A 111 -14.04 0.61 12.96
CA LEU A 111 -13.19 0.49 11.77
C LEU A 111 -13.70 -0.62 10.88
N VAL A 112 -13.69 -0.39 9.57
CA VAL A 112 -13.80 -1.45 8.57
C VAL A 112 -12.41 -1.79 8.06
N VAL A 113 -12.00 -3.04 8.23
CA VAL A 113 -10.67 -3.54 7.88
C VAL A 113 -10.80 -4.60 6.81
N VAL A 114 -10.13 -4.41 5.69
CA VAL A 114 -10.18 -5.32 4.54
C VAL A 114 -8.76 -5.75 4.18
N GLU A 115 -8.50 -7.04 4.22
CA GLU A 115 -7.24 -7.62 3.77
C GLU A 115 -7.28 -7.81 2.25
N LEU A 116 -6.20 -7.43 1.57
CA LEU A 116 -6.09 -7.41 0.13
C LEU A 116 -4.84 -8.16 -0.31
N GLU A 117 -4.98 -8.96 -1.36
CA GLU A 117 -3.86 -9.61 -2.04
C GLU A 117 -3.80 -9.12 -3.48
N PHE A 118 -2.74 -8.43 -3.83
CA PHE A 118 -2.50 -8.03 -5.21
C PHE A 118 -2.04 -9.24 -6.02
N SER A 119 -2.65 -9.44 -7.21
CA SER A 119 -2.13 -10.42 -8.18
C SER A 119 -0.74 -10.01 -8.68
N ASP A 120 -0.01 -10.92 -9.30
CA ASP A 120 1.31 -10.63 -9.86
C ASP A 120 1.27 -9.45 -10.86
N SER A 121 0.18 -9.32 -11.62
CA SER A 121 -0.03 -8.20 -12.54
C SER A 121 -0.27 -6.87 -11.81
N ALA A 122 -0.96 -6.90 -10.69
CA ALA A 122 -1.25 -5.72 -9.87
C ALA A 122 -0.10 -5.38 -8.90
N SER A 123 0.79 -6.31 -8.60
CA SER A 123 1.97 -6.09 -7.75
C SER A 123 2.88 -4.97 -8.28
N ARG A 124 2.90 -4.77 -9.58
CA ARG A 124 3.62 -3.66 -10.24
C ARG A 124 3.03 -2.31 -9.87
N LEU A 125 1.70 -2.18 -9.93
CA LEU A 125 1.04 -0.96 -9.50
C LEU A 125 1.24 -0.73 -8.01
N ALA A 126 1.08 -1.78 -7.20
CA ALA A 126 1.34 -1.70 -5.76
C ALA A 126 2.77 -1.21 -5.47
N ALA A 127 3.76 -1.64 -6.25
CA ALA A 127 5.15 -1.17 -6.10
C ALA A 127 5.33 0.33 -6.42
N LEU A 128 4.46 0.92 -7.23
CA LEU A 128 4.47 2.34 -7.57
C LEU A 128 3.69 3.21 -6.57
N LEU A 129 2.89 2.60 -5.70
CA LEU A 129 2.14 3.31 -4.68
C LEU A 129 3.02 3.57 -3.45
N PRO A 130 2.85 4.68 -2.74
CA PRO A 130 3.47 4.89 -1.45
C PRO A 130 2.89 3.92 -0.41
N ASP A 131 3.62 3.70 0.68
CA ASP A 131 3.16 2.92 1.81
C ASP A 131 3.48 3.66 3.11
N PRO A 132 2.47 4.16 3.82
CA PRO A 132 1.04 4.05 3.54
C PRO A 132 0.49 5.12 2.59
N ILE A 133 -0.77 4.92 2.13
CA ILE A 133 -1.63 5.94 1.54
C ILE A 133 -2.68 6.34 2.59
N THR A 134 -2.83 7.65 2.79
CA THR A 134 -3.88 8.21 3.63
C THR A 134 -4.72 9.16 2.80
N VAL A 135 -6.03 9.02 2.85
CA VAL A 135 -6.99 9.93 2.21
C VAL A 135 -7.89 10.50 3.30
N MET A 136 -7.68 11.77 3.60
CA MET A 136 -8.47 12.49 4.58
C MET A 136 -9.80 12.93 3.96
N SER A 137 -10.87 12.94 4.75
CA SER A 137 -12.23 13.29 4.29
C SER A 137 -12.64 12.49 3.04
N PHE A 138 -12.29 11.19 3.02
CA PHE A 138 -12.61 10.29 1.91
C PHE A 138 -14.14 10.22 1.67
N ASP A 139 -14.92 10.35 2.72
CA ASP A 139 -16.39 10.43 2.65
C ASP A 139 -16.89 11.64 1.87
N ALA A 140 -16.21 12.78 1.97
CA ALA A 140 -16.53 13.99 1.20
C ALA A 140 -16.03 13.90 -0.25
N LEU A 141 -14.84 13.30 -0.48
CA LEU A 141 -14.24 13.17 -1.79
C LEU A 141 -14.93 12.08 -2.64
N GLU A 142 -15.29 10.98 -2.01
CA GLU A 142 -15.80 9.77 -2.66
C GLU A 142 -17.02 9.21 -1.90
N PRO A 143 -18.14 9.96 -1.80
CA PRO A 143 -19.26 9.63 -0.91
C PRO A 143 -19.89 8.26 -1.21
N ALA A 144 -19.96 7.87 -2.48
CA ALA A 144 -20.51 6.57 -2.87
C ALA A 144 -19.60 5.42 -2.41
N ALA A 145 -18.26 5.58 -2.56
CA ALA A 145 -17.31 4.57 -2.12
C ALA A 145 -17.21 4.49 -0.59
N ALA A 146 -17.31 5.62 0.10
CA ALA A 146 -17.35 5.67 1.55
C ALA A 146 -18.60 4.97 2.11
N ALA A 147 -19.77 5.15 1.49
CA ALA A 147 -20.99 4.44 1.85
C ALA A 147 -20.85 2.92 1.66
N LEU A 148 -20.18 2.48 0.58
CA LEU A 148 -19.85 1.07 0.38
C LEU A 148 -18.89 0.59 1.47
N ALA A 149 -17.83 1.34 1.77
CA ALA A 149 -16.89 0.99 2.84
C ALA A 149 -17.58 0.84 4.18
N ALA A 150 -18.42 1.80 4.56
CA ALA A 150 -19.17 1.77 5.80
C ALA A 150 -20.14 0.59 5.93
N SER A 151 -20.57 -0.01 4.81
CA SER A 151 -21.48 -1.16 4.81
C SER A 151 -20.78 -2.51 4.73
N MET A 152 -19.44 -2.55 4.62
CA MET A 152 -18.68 -3.80 4.57
C MET A 152 -18.42 -4.38 5.95
N GLY A 153 -18.27 -5.70 5.96
CA GLY A 153 -17.97 -6.50 7.15
C GLY A 153 -19.22 -6.89 7.95
N PRO A 154 -19.15 -8.04 8.65
CA PRO A 154 -20.23 -8.45 9.55
C PRO A 154 -20.34 -7.45 10.70
N THR A 155 -21.56 -7.07 11.04
CA THR A 155 -21.86 -6.34 12.27
C THR A 155 -21.95 -7.32 13.44
N ASP A 156 -21.41 -6.94 14.60
CA ASP A 156 -21.53 -7.73 15.82
C ASP A 156 -22.53 -7.05 16.78
N PRO A 157 -23.64 -7.66 17.15
CA PRO A 157 -24.16 -8.94 16.66
C PRO A 157 -24.64 -8.88 15.19
N PRO A 158 -24.61 -10.01 14.45
CA PRO A 158 -25.02 -10.03 13.05
C PRO A 158 -26.47 -9.59 12.91
N SER A 159 -26.68 -8.46 12.28
CA SER A 159 -28.01 -7.86 12.08
C SER A 159 -28.88 -8.58 11.04
N SER A 160 -28.27 -9.50 10.29
CA SER A 160 -28.97 -10.31 9.29
C SER A 160 -28.23 -11.63 9.04
N PRO A 161 -28.92 -12.74 8.72
CA PRO A 161 -28.25 -13.97 8.30
C PRO A 161 -27.42 -13.73 7.04
N GLU A 162 -26.25 -14.34 6.96
CA GLU A 162 -25.43 -14.33 5.75
C GLU A 162 -26.25 -14.80 4.55
N ARG A 163 -26.28 -13.98 3.50
CA ARG A 163 -26.96 -14.31 2.26
C ARG A 163 -26.01 -15.01 1.31
N GLN A 164 -26.52 -15.94 0.52
CA GLN A 164 -25.75 -16.57 -0.54
C GLN A 164 -25.25 -15.51 -1.53
N GLY A 165 -23.90 -15.40 -1.70
CA GLY A 165 -23.29 -14.39 -2.57
C GLY A 165 -22.66 -13.19 -1.85
N ASP A 166 -22.92 -13.00 -0.55
CA ASP A 166 -22.33 -11.90 0.24
C ASP A 166 -20.79 -11.78 0.07
N PRO A 167 -19.99 -12.87 0.08
CA PRO A 167 -18.55 -12.76 -0.14
C PRO A 167 -18.17 -12.20 -1.52
N VAL A 168 -18.97 -12.46 -2.55
CA VAL A 168 -18.72 -11.94 -3.91
C VAL A 168 -19.02 -10.45 -3.95
N ILE A 169 -20.12 -10.04 -3.35
CA ILE A 169 -20.55 -8.63 -3.27
C ILE A 169 -19.51 -7.84 -2.48
N CYS A 170 -19.11 -8.31 -1.30
CA CYS A 170 -18.07 -7.68 -0.48
C CYS A 170 -16.75 -7.51 -1.24
N ARG A 171 -16.37 -8.50 -2.05
CA ARG A 171 -15.17 -8.41 -2.90
C ARG A 171 -15.26 -7.29 -3.92
N VAL A 172 -16.40 -7.17 -4.62
CA VAL A 172 -16.60 -6.11 -5.60
C VAL A 172 -16.62 -4.75 -4.92
N MET A 173 -17.28 -4.63 -3.77
CA MET A 173 -17.31 -3.41 -2.96
C MET A 173 -15.91 -3.01 -2.52
N ALA A 174 -15.14 -3.91 -1.96
CA ALA A 174 -13.77 -3.66 -1.50
C ALA A 174 -12.86 -3.23 -2.66
N LYS A 175 -12.99 -3.85 -3.84
CA LYS A 175 -12.27 -3.42 -5.05
C LYS A 175 -12.66 -2.00 -5.43
N THR A 176 -13.94 -1.66 -5.44
CA THR A 176 -14.42 -0.32 -5.75
C THR A 176 -13.87 0.71 -4.77
N VAL A 177 -13.91 0.43 -3.47
CA VAL A 177 -13.38 1.32 -2.43
C VAL A 177 -11.87 1.53 -2.61
N LEU A 178 -11.10 0.46 -2.84
CA LEU A 178 -9.67 0.57 -3.09
C LEU A 178 -9.35 1.46 -4.30
N LEU A 179 -10.03 1.23 -5.42
CA LEU A 179 -9.83 2.04 -6.63
C LEU A 179 -10.19 3.51 -6.40
N SER A 180 -11.23 3.78 -5.60
CA SER A 180 -11.60 5.15 -5.21
C SER A 180 -10.58 5.80 -4.28
N VAL A 181 -9.99 5.04 -3.35
CA VAL A 181 -8.87 5.53 -2.50
C VAL A 181 -7.67 5.91 -3.36
N ILE A 182 -7.27 5.06 -4.31
CA ILE A 182 -6.15 5.35 -5.22
C ILE A 182 -6.49 6.56 -6.11
N ARG A 183 -7.72 6.67 -6.59
CA ARG A 183 -8.18 7.80 -7.40
C ARG A 183 -8.15 9.11 -6.61
N ALA A 184 -8.71 9.13 -5.41
CA ALA A 184 -8.72 10.31 -4.55
C ALA A 184 -7.29 10.76 -4.23
N TRP A 185 -6.42 9.83 -3.83
CA TRP A 185 -5.01 10.10 -3.60
C TRP A 185 -4.32 10.72 -4.83
N ALA A 186 -4.59 10.20 -6.02
CA ALA A 186 -3.99 10.70 -7.26
C ALA A 186 -4.55 12.07 -7.68
N ALA A 187 -5.86 12.29 -7.51
CA ALA A 187 -6.55 13.52 -7.89
C ALA A 187 -6.16 14.72 -7.00
N ASP A 188 -5.89 14.46 -5.72
CA ASP A 188 -5.50 15.49 -4.75
C ASP A 188 -4.04 15.96 -4.89
N GLY A 189 -3.35 15.57 -5.96
CA GLY A 189 -1.98 15.98 -6.23
C GLY A 189 -0.94 15.29 -5.34
N CYS A 190 -1.32 14.24 -4.62
CA CYS A 190 -0.44 13.44 -3.78
C CYS A 190 0.41 12.45 -4.60
N ALA A 191 0.04 12.21 -5.85
CA ALA A 191 0.81 11.37 -6.75
C ALA A 191 2.08 12.09 -7.20
N PRO A 192 3.22 11.38 -7.33
CA PRO A 192 4.43 11.95 -7.88
C PRO A 192 4.20 12.57 -9.26
N GLU A 193 4.97 13.61 -9.59
CA GLU A 193 4.89 14.24 -10.90
C GLU A 193 5.07 13.19 -12.01
N GLY A 194 4.17 13.18 -12.99
CA GLY A 194 4.17 12.19 -14.06
C GLY A 194 3.39 10.89 -13.77
N TRP A 195 2.93 10.64 -12.55
CA TRP A 195 2.02 9.54 -12.27
C TRP A 195 0.59 9.88 -12.80
N PRO A 196 -0.16 9.00 -13.46
CA PRO A 196 0.09 7.60 -13.79
C PRO A 196 0.71 7.38 -15.18
N SER A 197 1.05 8.43 -15.94
CA SER A 197 1.61 8.31 -17.30
C SER A 197 2.91 7.52 -17.31
N VAL A 198 3.63 7.61 -16.21
CA VAL A 198 4.85 6.88 -15.95
C VAL A 198 4.63 5.39 -15.72
N ALA A 199 3.47 4.99 -15.21
CA ALA A 199 3.08 3.59 -15.09
C ALA A 199 2.90 2.89 -16.45
N LYS A 200 3.17 3.58 -17.56
CA LYS A 200 3.05 3.08 -18.95
C LYS A 200 4.25 3.41 -19.83
N ASP A 201 5.40 3.57 -19.23
CA ASP A 201 6.62 3.61 -20.03
C ASP A 201 6.98 2.19 -20.47
N PRO A 202 6.77 1.81 -21.76
CA PRO A 202 7.01 0.44 -22.22
C PRO A 202 8.47 -0.02 -22.04
N PHE A 203 9.39 0.94 -21.89
CA PHE A 203 10.79 0.66 -21.62
C PHE A 203 11.03 0.39 -20.16
N LEU A 204 10.39 1.16 -19.27
CA LEU A 204 10.43 0.92 -17.83
C LEU A 204 9.62 -0.31 -17.44
N ASP A 205 8.50 -0.57 -18.10
CA ASP A 205 7.71 -1.79 -17.89
C ASP A 205 8.56 -3.04 -18.07
N ARG A 206 9.34 -3.11 -19.16
CA ARG A 206 10.27 -4.24 -19.40
C ARG A 206 11.30 -4.38 -18.30
N VAL A 207 11.80 -3.26 -17.77
CA VAL A 207 12.78 -3.26 -16.68
C VAL A 207 12.13 -3.78 -15.39
N VAL A 208 10.96 -3.27 -15.06
CA VAL A 208 10.20 -3.69 -13.87
C VAL A 208 9.88 -5.18 -13.96
N ASP A 209 9.40 -5.64 -15.12
CA ASP A 209 9.13 -7.06 -15.39
C ASP A 209 10.35 -7.94 -15.18
N ALA A 210 11.48 -7.53 -15.72
CA ALA A 210 12.73 -8.28 -15.58
C ALA A 210 13.17 -8.38 -14.10
N ILE A 211 13.04 -7.30 -13.33
CA ILE A 211 13.37 -7.31 -11.89
C ILE A 211 12.45 -8.26 -11.13
N HIS A 212 11.13 -8.21 -11.39
CA HIS A 212 10.16 -9.09 -10.72
C HIS A 212 10.31 -10.57 -11.12
N ALA A 213 10.61 -10.83 -12.39
CA ALA A 213 10.84 -12.20 -12.88
C ALA A 213 12.10 -12.84 -12.29
N GLN A 214 13.12 -12.04 -12.02
CA GLN A 214 14.42 -12.54 -11.52
C GLN A 214 14.99 -11.63 -10.42
N PRO A 215 14.37 -11.57 -9.23
CA PRO A 215 14.80 -10.66 -8.16
C PRO A 215 16.21 -10.96 -7.66
N GLY A 216 16.64 -12.22 -7.71
CA GLY A 216 17.98 -12.65 -7.29
C GLY A 216 19.10 -12.34 -8.26
N GLN A 217 18.79 -11.90 -9.48
CA GLN A 217 19.82 -11.57 -10.47
C GLN A 217 20.63 -10.34 -10.04
N ASP A 218 21.92 -10.34 -10.39
CA ASP A 218 22.77 -9.16 -10.15
C ASP A 218 22.36 -8.00 -11.07
N TRP A 219 21.43 -7.19 -10.59
CA TRP A 219 20.89 -6.03 -11.27
C TRP A 219 21.76 -4.80 -11.00
N THR A 220 22.63 -4.49 -11.96
CA THR A 220 23.32 -3.19 -11.99
C THR A 220 22.50 -2.15 -12.76
N VAL A 221 22.78 -0.87 -12.55
CA VAL A 221 22.10 0.22 -13.27
C VAL A 221 22.35 0.10 -14.78
N GLU A 222 23.55 -0.36 -15.18
CA GLU A 222 23.93 -0.61 -16.56
C GLU A 222 23.06 -1.71 -17.20
N ARG A 223 22.88 -2.83 -16.47
CA ARG A 223 22.06 -3.94 -16.95
C ARG A 223 20.60 -3.53 -17.13
N LEU A 224 20.05 -2.83 -16.12
CA LEU A 224 18.69 -2.33 -16.17
C LEU A 224 18.49 -1.32 -17.31
N ALA A 225 19.45 -0.42 -17.52
CA ALA A 225 19.44 0.51 -18.66
C ALA A 225 19.46 -0.22 -20.01
N GLY A 226 20.23 -1.31 -20.10
CA GLY A 226 20.26 -2.17 -21.30
C GLY A 226 18.90 -2.83 -21.58
N VAL A 227 18.22 -3.36 -20.54
CA VAL A 227 16.86 -3.90 -20.66
C VAL A 227 15.87 -2.83 -21.13
N GLY A 228 15.99 -1.61 -20.61
CA GLY A 228 15.20 -0.46 -21.00
C GLY A 228 15.60 0.17 -22.34
N ALA A 229 16.65 -0.33 -23.00
CA ALA A 229 17.22 0.26 -24.24
C ALA A 229 17.56 1.75 -24.08
N MET A 230 18.15 2.14 -22.95
CA MET A 230 18.51 3.52 -22.61
C MET A 230 19.98 3.61 -22.21
N SER A 231 20.53 4.84 -22.25
CA SER A 231 21.81 5.12 -21.59
C SER A 231 21.62 5.09 -20.06
N ARG A 232 22.69 4.80 -19.32
CA ARG A 232 22.69 4.72 -17.84
C ARG A 232 22.12 5.98 -17.18
N SER A 233 22.53 7.17 -17.63
CA SER A 233 22.08 8.43 -17.05
C SER A 233 20.61 8.71 -17.31
N VAL A 234 20.18 8.53 -18.56
CA VAL A 234 18.78 8.70 -18.97
C VAL A 234 17.88 7.71 -18.23
N PHE A 235 18.31 6.45 -18.12
CA PHE A 235 17.56 5.43 -17.38
C PHE A 235 17.42 5.80 -15.90
N ALA A 236 18.51 6.13 -15.20
CA ALA A 236 18.48 6.40 -13.77
C ALA A 236 17.58 7.61 -13.43
N GLU A 237 17.63 8.67 -14.23
CA GLU A 237 16.79 9.85 -14.06
C GLU A 237 15.33 9.53 -14.35
N ARG A 238 15.05 8.91 -15.51
CA ARG A 238 13.71 8.52 -15.93
C ARG A 238 13.07 7.56 -14.96
N PHE A 239 13.82 6.54 -14.48
CA PHE A 239 13.35 5.58 -13.49
C PHE A 239 13.01 6.27 -12.15
N ARG A 240 13.87 7.17 -11.67
CA ARG A 240 13.62 7.90 -10.42
C ARG A 240 12.42 8.85 -10.54
N THR A 241 12.29 9.55 -11.65
CA THR A 241 11.13 10.42 -11.92
C THR A 241 9.85 9.60 -11.98
N ALA A 242 9.92 8.45 -12.63
CA ALA A 242 8.83 7.53 -12.84
C ALA A 242 8.37 6.81 -11.57
N ILE A 243 9.29 6.25 -10.83
CA ILE A 243 9.03 5.31 -9.73
C ILE A 243 9.24 5.99 -8.37
N GLY A 244 9.72 7.23 -8.37
CA GLY A 244 9.93 8.01 -7.14
C GLY A 244 11.12 7.55 -6.28
N ARG A 245 11.91 6.57 -6.77
CA ARG A 245 13.07 5.99 -6.03
C ARG A 245 14.16 5.52 -6.98
N SER A 246 15.36 5.28 -6.43
CA SER A 246 16.47 4.78 -7.26
C SER A 246 16.24 3.34 -7.74
N PRO A 247 16.79 2.94 -8.91
CA PRO A 247 16.72 1.55 -9.37
C PRO A 247 17.25 0.54 -8.34
N ALA A 248 18.31 0.86 -7.62
CA ALA A 248 18.89 -0.01 -6.60
C ALA A 248 17.98 -0.20 -5.39
N ASP A 249 17.30 0.88 -4.95
CA ASP A 249 16.30 0.81 -3.89
C ASP A 249 15.10 -0.04 -4.29
N TYR A 250 14.66 0.11 -5.55
CA TYR A 250 13.57 -0.67 -6.10
C TYR A 250 13.90 -2.17 -6.17
N VAL A 251 15.07 -2.53 -6.69
CA VAL A 251 15.54 -3.93 -6.69
C VAL A 251 15.60 -4.49 -5.27
N THR A 252 16.10 -3.71 -4.33
CA THR A 252 16.15 -4.13 -2.92
C THR A 252 14.76 -4.41 -2.37
N GLU A 253 13.79 -3.55 -2.67
CA GLU A 253 12.41 -3.73 -2.24
C GLU A 253 11.78 -4.99 -2.82
N VAL A 254 11.90 -5.21 -4.12
CA VAL A 254 11.38 -6.43 -4.78
C VAL A 254 12.02 -7.69 -4.18
N ARG A 255 13.33 -7.65 -3.86
CA ARG A 255 14.01 -8.74 -3.16
C ARG A 255 13.42 -8.98 -1.77
N ILE A 256 13.16 -7.94 -1.00
CA ILE A 256 12.58 -8.09 0.34
C ILE A 256 11.16 -8.64 0.28
N ASP A 257 10.35 -8.22 -0.70
CA ASP A 257 8.99 -8.76 -0.87
C ASP A 257 9.01 -10.22 -1.32
N ALA A 258 9.93 -10.60 -2.20
CA ALA A 258 10.17 -12.01 -2.52
C ALA A 258 10.65 -12.80 -1.29
N ALA A 259 11.53 -12.22 -0.47
CA ALA A 259 11.99 -12.85 0.77
C ALA A 259 10.85 -13.11 1.75
N LYS A 260 9.93 -12.17 1.92
CA LYS A 260 8.76 -12.35 2.79
C LYS A 260 7.93 -13.56 2.38
N ARG A 261 7.65 -13.71 1.07
CA ARG A 261 6.92 -14.88 0.53
C ARG A 261 7.67 -16.18 0.80
N MET A 262 8.95 -16.24 0.44
CA MET A 262 9.77 -17.46 0.63
C MET A 262 9.87 -17.89 2.09
N LEU A 263 10.04 -16.94 3.01
CA LEU A 263 10.06 -17.19 4.45
C LEU A 263 8.70 -17.66 4.97
N SER A 264 7.60 -17.13 4.43
CA SER A 264 6.23 -17.56 4.77
C SER A 264 5.93 -18.98 4.25
N GLU A 265 6.55 -19.38 3.14
CA GLU A 265 6.52 -20.75 2.60
C GLU A 265 7.41 -21.75 3.39
N GLY A 266 8.07 -21.27 4.46
CA GLY A 266 8.88 -22.11 5.34
C GLY A 266 10.35 -22.24 4.93
N ARG A 267 10.82 -21.56 3.88
CA ARG A 267 12.22 -21.61 3.46
C ARG A 267 13.15 -21.07 4.54
N SER A 268 14.37 -21.56 4.57
CA SER A 268 15.37 -21.10 5.51
C SER A 268 15.90 -19.70 5.14
N VAL A 269 16.46 -19.00 6.12
CA VAL A 269 17.06 -17.67 5.91
C VAL A 269 18.20 -17.74 4.90
N SER A 270 19.06 -18.76 5.00
CA SER A 270 20.22 -18.93 4.12
C SER A 270 19.83 -19.31 2.68
N GLU A 271 18.81 -20.14 2.49
CA GLU A 271 18.29 -20.44 1.15
C GLU A 271 17.71 -19.18 0.51
N THR A 272 16.89 -18.43 1.26
CA THR A 272 16.29 -17.18 0.81
C THR A 272 17.35 -16.14 0.44
N SER A 273 18.35 -15.96 1.30
CA SER A 273 19.46 -15.04 1.06
C SER A 273 20.20 -15.35 -0.25
N ARG A 274 20.55 -16.61 -0.45
CA ARG A 274 21.29 -17.09 -1.63
C ARG A 274 20.46 -16.95 -2.90
N GLU A 275 19.19 -17.36 -2.89
CA GLU A 275 18.30 -17.29 -4.05
C GLU A 275 18.02 -15.84 -4.48
N LEU A 276 18.01 -14.91 -3.52
CA LEU A 276 17.83 -13.48 -3.79
C LEU A 276 19.14 -12.73 -4.08
N GLY A 277 20.25 -13.44 -4.27
CA GLY A 277 21.52 -12.89 -4.75
C GLY A 277 22.24 -12.01 -3.72
N TYR A 278 22.04 -12.26 -2.42
CA TYR A 278 22.85 -11.60 -1.39
C TYR A 278 24.17 -12.34 -1.19
N ALA A 279 25.25 -11.57 -1.04
CA ALA A 279 26.59 -12.12 -0.85
C ALA A 279 26.77 -12.80 0.52
N SER A 280 25.94 -12.43 1.51
CA SER A 280 25.98 -13.05 2.85
C SER A 280 24.63 -12.96 3.54
N ASP A 281 24.38 -13.87 4.49
CA ASP A 281 23.17 -13.89 5.32
C ASP A 281 23.08 -12.66 6.23
N GLU A 282 24.23 -12.11 6.66
CA GLU A 282 24.29 -10.89 7.46
C GLU A 282 23.87 -9.67 6.62
N GLY A 283 24.34 -9.60 5.36
CA GLY A 283 23.98 -8.56 4.42
C GLY A 283 22.48 -8.55 4.14
N PHE A 284 21.93 -9.73 3.90
CA PHE A 284 20.50 -9.96 3.75
C PHE A 284 19.73 -9.55 5.01
N SER A 285 20.13 -10.04 6.18
CA SER A 285 19.45 -9.76 7.46
C SER A 285 19.41 -8.26 7.78
N ARG A 286 20.50 -7.53 7.50
CA ARG A 286 20.54 -6.07 7.65
C ARG A 286 19.59 -5.36 6.69
N ALA A 287 19.57 -5.76 5.42
CA ALA A 287 18.67 -5.18 4.41
C ALA A 287 17.21 -5.46 4.76
N PHE A 288 16.89 -6.69 5.14
CA PHE A 288 15.55 -7.10 5.55
C PHE A 288 15.08 -6.33 6.78
N ARG A 289 15.90 -6.27 7.85
CA ARG A 289 15.56 -5.54 9.08
C ARG A 289 15.37 -4.04 8.82
N ARG A 290 16.20 -3.43 7.99
CA ARG A 290 16.06 -2.00 7.64
C ARG A 290 14.72 -1.70 6.97
N ARG A 291 14.19 -2.64 6.18
CA ARG A 291 12.94 -2.45 5.42
C ARG A 291 11.69 -2.92 6.17
N THR A 292 11.80 -3.91 7.05
CA THR A 292 10.65 -4.54 7.72
C THR A 292 10.58 -4.24 9.22
N GLY A 293 11.64 -3.67 9.79
CA GLY A 293 11.76 -3.44 11.23
C GLY A 293 12.18 -4.69 12.04
N MET A 294 12.17 -5.89 11.45
CA MET A 294 12.48 -7.15 12.13
C MET A 294 13.46 -8.02 11.35
N THR A 295 14.07 -9.00 12.03
CA THR A 295 14.98 -9.95 11.38
C THR A 295 14.20 -10.98 10.54
N PRO A 296 14.83 -11.58 9.49
CA PRO A 296 14.20 -12.64 8.70
C PRO A 296 13.72 -13.82 9.55
N SER A 297 14.50 -14.20 10.57
CA SER A 297 14.15 -15.29 11.48
C SER A 297 12.93 -14.97 12.35
N ALA A 298 12.83 -13.72 12.85
CA ALA A 298 11.67 -13.26 13.62
C ALA A 298 10.41 -13.21 12.74
N TRP A 299 10.54 -12.70 11.50
CA TRP A 299 9.46 -12.70 10.51
C TRP A 299 8.92 -14.10 10.26
N ARG A 300 9.82 -15.04 9.96
CA ARG A 300 9.46 -16.44 9.71
C ARG A 300 8.74 -17.08 10.91
N ALA A 301 9.23 -16.87 12.12
CA ALA A 301 8.61 -17.39 13.34
C ALA A 301 7.19 -16.84 13.53
N GLN A 302 7.00 -15.54 13.32
CA GLN A 302 5.71 -14.89 13.47
C GLN A 302 4.68 -15.43 12.48
N VAL A 303 5.05 -15.62 11.22
CA VAL A 303 4.13 -16.10 10.17
C VAL A 303 3.77 -17.56 10.38
N LEU A 304 4.74 -18.40 10.75
CA LEU A 304 4.48 -19.82 11.01
C LEU A 304 3.63 -20.07 12.27
N THR A 305 3.65 -19.15 13.24
CA THR A 305 2.77 -19.23 14.43
C THR A 305 1.37 -18.65 14.19
N ALA A 306 1.17 -17.86 13.13
CA ALA A 306 -0.11 -17.25 12.79
C ALA A 306 -1.02 -18.17 11.93
N VAL A 307 -0.53 -19.31 11.45
CA VAL A 307 -1.35 -20.30 10.73
C VAL A 307 -1.93 -21.27 11.78
N PRO A 308 -3.24 -21.19 12.11
CA PRO A 308 -3.87 -22.22 12.94
C PRO A 308 -3.88 -23.53 12.17
N ALA A 309 -3.54 -24.63 12.87
CA ALA A 309 -3.57 -26.00 12.36
C ALA A 309 -5.00 -26.43 11.99
#